data_1a5858f4ac4cc08d7a53c47a07b78f58
#
_entry.id   1a5858f4ac4cc08d7a53c47a07b78f58
#
_cell.length_a   1.000
_cell.length_b   1.000
_cell.length_c   1.000
_cell.angle_alpha   90.00
_cell.angle_beta   90.00
_cell.angle_gamma   90.00
#
_symmetry.space_group_name_H-M   'P 1'
#
loop_
_entity.id
_entity.type
_entity.pdbx_description
1 polymer ?
#
loop_
_entity_poly.entity_id
_entity_poly.type
_entity_poly.pdbx_seq_one_letter_code
_entity_poly.pdbx_strand_id
1 'polypeptide(L)'
;VIGSRLRGDIQPGAMSRLNWIGNHILTWFAVALYQVFISDVCTGYWAFRRSAIQKMSLNSTEFEIEAEMYTACATEGLRMSEVPISYAPRIGESKLGSVSDGVRILRKLLVRRMFPRPVNRV
;
A
#
# COMPACT_ATOMS: atom_id res chain seq x y z
N VAL A 1 11.40 -2.09 -1.46
CA VAL A 1 11.06 -3.39 -0.85
C VAL A 1 9.91 -3.21 0.11
N ILE A 2 8.92 -4.05 0.02
CA ILE A 2 7.79 -4.06 0.96
C ILE A 2 7.75 -5.37 1.73
N GLY A 3 7.28 -5.30 2.98
CA GLY A 3 7.01 -6.48 3.79
C GLY A 3 5.55 -6.89 3.63
N SER A 4 5.30 -8.00 2.95
CA SER A 4 3.94 -8.46 2.68
C SER A 4 3.42 -9.32 3.84
N ARG A 5 2.33 -8.87 4.49
CA ARG A 5 1.63 -9.64 5.52
C ARG A 5 0.84 -10.78 4.90
N LEU A 6 0.28 -10.56 3.70
CA LEU A 6 -0.60 -11.52 3.03
C LEU A 6 0.17 -12.70 2.43
N ARG A 7 1.47 -12.55 2.20
CA ARG A 7 2.37 -13.65 1.81
C ARG A 7 3.10 -14.28 2.99
N GLY A 8 3.06 -13.64 4.14
CA GLY A 8 3.71 -14.11 5.35
C GLY A 8 2.74 -14.89 6.25
N ASP A 9 3.12 -15.03 7.49
CA ASP A 9 2.35 -15.72 8.51
C ASP A 9 1.49 -14.74 9.29
N ILE A 10 0.17 -14.79 9.10
CA ILE A 10 -0.78 -13.99 9.85
C ILE A 10 -1.23 -14.81 11.06
N GLN A 11 -0.83 -14.37 12.25
CA GLN A 11 -1.19 -15.05 13.49
C GLN A 11 -2.69 -14.91 13.77
N PRO A 12 -3.31 -15.91 14.45
CA PRO A 12 -4.73 -15.84 14.80
C PRO A 12 -5.08 -14.54 15.55
N GLY A 13 -6.13 -13.86 15.12
CA GLY A 13 -6.58 -12.61 15.71
C GLY A 13 -5.81 -11.37 15.27
N ALA A 14 -4.77 -11.50 14.46
CA ALA A 14 -3.98 -10.35 14.00
C ALA A 14 -4.73 -9.51 12.95
N MET A 15 -5.55 -10.16 12.13
CA MET A 15 -6.32 -9.51 11.08
C MET A 15 -7.71 -10.12 11.02
N SER A 16 -8.75 -9.29 10.99
CA SER A 16 -10.11 -9.77 10.82
C SER A 16 -10.33 -10.31 9.41
N ARG A 17 -11.32 -11.21 9.25
CA ARG A 17 -11.67 -11.75 7.94
C ARG A 17 -12.07 -10.64 6.97
N LEU A 18 -12.81 -9.63 7.44
CA LEU A 18 -13.21 -8.49 6.62
C LEU A 18 -12.00 -7.68 6.14
N ASN A 19 -11.05 -7.41 7.02
CA ASN A 19 -9.82 -6.72 6.67
C ASN A 19 -8.97 -7.53 5.71
N TRP A 20 -8.89 -8.84 5.89
CA TRP A 20 -8.17 -9.73 5.00
C TRP A 20 -8.74 -9.68 3.57
N ILE A 21 -10.05 -9.79 3.45
CA ILE A 21 -10.75 -9.70 2.15
C ILE A 21 -10.54 -8.30 1.54
N GLY A 22 -10.73 -7.26 2.34
CA GLY A 22 -10.55 -5.87 1.89
C GLY A 22 -9.15 -5.58 1.38
N ASN A 23 -8.13 -6.07 2.08
CA ASN A 23 -6.73 -5.93 1.65
C ASN A 23 -6.47 -6.63 0.30
N HIS A 24 -7.01 -7.82 0.10
CA HIS A 24 -6.89 -8.52 -1.17
C HIS A 24 -7.60 -7.79 -2.31
N ILE A 25 -8.80 -7.27 -2.07
CA ILE A 25 -9.56 -6.51 -3.07
C ILE A 25 -8.80 -5.24 -3.47
N LEU A 26 -8.30 -4.47 -2.50
CA LEU A 26 -7.55 -3.25 -2.77
C LEU A 26 -6.25 -3.53 -3.51
N THR A 27 -5.53 -4.58 -3.12
CA THR A 27 -4.30 -4.99 -3.79
C THR A 27 -4.58 -5.42 -5.23
N TRP A 28 -5.62 -6.22 -5.44
CA TRP A 28 -6.01 -6.66 -6.77
C TRP A 28 -6.38 -5.48 -7.66
N PHE A 29 -7.11 -4.51 -7.13
CA PHE A 29 -7.46 -3.29 -7.83
C PHE A 29 -6.23 -2.48 -8.22
N ALA A 30 -5.27 -2.34 -7.31
CA ALA A 30 -4.02 -1.62 -7.56
C ALA A 30 -3.21 -2.28 -8.68
N VAL A 31 -3.07 -3.60 -8.63
CA VAL A 31 -2.36 -4.36 -9.66
C VAL A 31 -3.05 -4.25 -11.02
N ALA A 32 -4.39 -4.31 -11.04
CA ALA A 32 -5.16 -4.17 -12.27
C ALA A 32 -4.98 -2.79 -12.91
N LEU A 33 -4.92 -1.71 -12.10
CA LEU A 33 -4.77 -0.35 -12.60
C LEU A 33 -3.35 -0.01 -13.05
N TYR A 34 -2.34 -0.47 -12.33
CA TYR A 34 -0.95 -0.05 -12.53
C TYR A 34 -0.07 -1.10 -13.17
N GLN A 35 -0.52 -2.36 -13.24
CA GLN A 35 0.22 -3.46 -13.87
C GLN A 35 1.57 -3.78 -13.20
N VAL A 36 1.71 -3.41 -11.93
CA VAL A 36 2.88 -3.73 -11.10
C VAL A 36 2.46 -4.67 -10.00
N PHE A 37 2.96 -5.90 -10.03
CA PHE A 37 2.54 -6.94 -9.10
C PHE A 37 3.10 -6.73 -7.70
N ILE A 38 2.18 -6.63 -6.73
CA ILE A 38 2.46 -6.74 -5.30
C ILE A 38 1.33 -7.55 -4.67
N SER A 39 1.55 -8.07 -3.46
CA SER A 39 0.54 -8.89 -2.77
C SER A 39 -0.13 -8.19 -1.59
N ASP A 40 0.34 -7.01 -1.19
CA ASP A 40 -0.19 -6.30 0.00
C ASP A 40 0.02 -4.79 -0.13
N VAL A 41 -0.92 -4.12 -0.80
CA VAL A 41 -0.83 -2.67 -1.03
C VAL A 41 -0.98 -1.85 0.25
N CYS A 42 -1.65 -2.41 1.26
CA CYS A 42 -1.93 -1.72 2.53
C CYS A 42 -0.91 -2.01 3.61
N THR A 43 0.20 -2.68 3.29
CA THR A 43 1.24 -2.92 4.29
C THR A 43 1.89 -1.61 4.74
N GLY A 44 2.16 -1.51 6.03
CA GLY A 44 2.93 -0.38 6.59
C GLY A 44 4.44 -0.59 6.58
N TYR A 45 4.92 -1.68 6.02
CA TYR A 45 6.33 -2.07 6.08
C TYR A 45 7.01 -1.82 4.74
N TRP A 46 7.62 -0.64 4.61
CA TRP A 46 8.26 -0.17 3.38
C TRP A 46 9.71 0.21 3.62
N ALA A 47 10.58 -0.15 2.69
CA ALA A 47 11.98 0.26 2.67
C ALA A 47 12.32 0.81 1.30
N PHE A 48 12.90 2.00 1.27
CA PHE A 48 13.25 2.72 0.05
C PHE A 48 14.73 3.04 0.01
N ARG A 49 15.29 3.06 -1.20
CA ARG A 49 16.53 3.78 -1.42
C ARG A 49 16.25 5.28 -1.37
N ARG A 50 17.22 6.05 -0.88
CA ARG A 50 17.09 7.51 -0.80
C ARG A 50 16.76 8.13 -2.17
N SER A 51 17.40 7.66 -3.24
CA SER A 51 17.14 8.12 -4.59
C SER A 51 15.70 7.86 -5.04
N ALA A 52 15.08 6.77 -4.60
CA ALA A 52 13.69 6.47 -4.90
C ALA A 52 12.73 7.43 -4.20
N ILE A 53 12.94 7.67 -2.91
CA ILE A 53 12.12 8.62 -2.13
C ILE A 53 12.16 10.02 -2.72
N GLN A 54 13.32 10.47 -3.19
CA GLN A 54 13.48 11.79 -3.79
C GLN A 54 12.67 11.99 -5.07
N LYS A 55 12.31 10.90 -5.74
CA LYS A 55 11.49 10.94 -6.96
C LYS A 55 10.00 10.97 -6.68
N MET A 56 9.58 10.73 -5.44
CA MET A 56 8.18 10.67 -5.08
C MET A 56 7.63 12.03 -4.70
N SER A 57 6.40 12.31 -5.12
CA SER A 57 5.62 13.44 -4.65
C SER A 57 4.43 12.92 -3.86
N LEU A 58 4.52 12.99 -2.54
CA LEU A 58 3.53 12.44 -1.63
C LEU A 58 2.78 13.57 -0.90
N ASN A 59 1.46 13.43 -0.78
CA ASN A 59 0.63 14.42 -0.10
C ASN A 59 -0.40 13.81 0.85
N SER A 60 -0.40 12.50 1.00
CA SER A 60 -1.30 11.81 1.93
C SER A 60 -0.83 11.98 3.36
N THR A 61 -1.77 12.16 4.28
CA THR A 61 -1.49 12.33 5.70
C THR A 61 -2.08 11.22 6.56
N GLU A 62 -2.85 10.33 5.95
CA GLU A 62 -3.54 9.23 6.62
C GLU A 62 -3.18 7.88 5.99
N PHE A 63 -4.04 6.88 6.16
CA PHE A 63 -3.79 5.50 5.76
C PHE A 63 -3.70 5.26 4.25
N GLU A 64 -4.09 6.22 3.44
CA GLU A 64 -3.93 6.14 1.98
C GLU A 64 -2.50 6.37 1.51
N ILE A 65 -1.56 6.67 2.42
CA ILE A 65 -0.16 6.93 2.06
C ILE A 65 0.52 5.70 1.42
N GLU A 66 0.20 4.51 1.88
CA GLU A 66 0.75 3.27 1.31
C GLU A 66 0.33 3.10 -0.15
N ALA A 67 -0.94 3.37 -0.44
CA ALA A 67 -1.44 3.35 -1.80
C ALA A 67 -0.75 4.43 -2.65
N GLU A 68 -0.52 5.60 -2.10
CA GLU A 68 0.18 6.68 -2.79
C GLU A 68 1.64 6.32 -3.08
N MET A 69 2.34 5.70 -2.14
CA MET A 69 3.70 5.21 -2.36
C MET A 69 3.76 4.16 -3.46
N TYR A 70 2.80 3.24 -3.48
CA TYR A 70 2.69 2.25 -4.54
C TYR A 70 2.50 2.91 -5.91
N THR A 71 1.56 3.86 -6.02
CA THR A 71 1.29 4.54 -7.28
C THR A 71 2.49 5.36 -7.76
N ALA A 72 3.21 6.00 -6.85
CA ALA A 72 4.42 6.74 -7.17
C ALA A 72 5.51 5.80 -7.72
N CYS A 73 5.73 4.66 -7.07
CA CYS A 73 6.68 3.66 -7.56
C CYS A 73 6.30 3.14 -8.95
N ALA A 74 5.03 2.82 -9.16
CA ALA A 74 4.55 2.31 -10.44
C ALA A 74 4.68 3.36 -11.54
N THR A 75 4.30 4.60 -11.27
CA THR A 75 4.37 5.70 -12.25
C THR A 75 5.80 6.04 -12.63
N GLU A 76 6.73 6.01 -11.68
CA GLU A 76 8.13 6.32 -11.89
C GLU A 76 8.96 5.14 -12.44
N GLY A 77 8.34 3.98 -12.62
CA GLY A 77 9.02 2.79 -13.10
C GLY A 77 10.06 2.25 -12.12
N LEU A 78 9.88 2.48 -10.83
CA LEU A 78 10.77 1.97 -9.81
C LEU A 78 10.57 0.47 -9.62
N ARG A 79 11.67 -0.26 -9.46
CA ARG A 79 11.60 -1.70 -9.19
C ARG A 79 11.16 -1.95 -7.76
N MET A 80 10.15 -2.78 -7.61
CA MET A 80 9.58 -3.18 -6.32
C MET A 80 9.79 -4.65 -6.08
N SER A 81 10.19 -5.02 -4.89
CA SER A 81 10.27 -6.41 -4.46
C SER A 81 9.59 -6.58 -3.11
N GLU A 82 9.19 -7.81 -2.81
CA GLU A 82 8.48 -8.15 -1.58
C GLU A 82 9.26 -9.19 -0.79
N VAL A 83 9.14 -9.08 0.54
CA VAL A 83 9.54 -10.15 1.46
C VAL A 83 8.33 -10.50 2.32
N PRO A 84 8.07 -11.80 2.58
CA PRO A 84 7.01 -12.18 3.52
C PRO A 84 7.40 -11.77 4.95
N ILE A 85 6.45 -11.24 5.71
CA ILE A 85 6.65 -10.87 7.11
C ILE A 85 5.60 -11.54 7.99
N SER A 86 5.94 -11.76 9.26
CA SER A 86 4.98 -12.20 10.26
C SER A 86 4.10 -11.04 10.72
N TYR A 87 2.83 -11.30 10.94
CA TYR A 87 1.89 -10.30 11.41
C TYR A 87 1.20 -10.80 12.67
N ALA A 88 1.49 -10.13 13.78
CA ALA A 88 0.96 -10.47 15.11
C ALA A 88 -0.20 -9.57 15.50
N PRO A 89 -1.09 -10.01 16.44
CA PRO A 89 -2.13 -9.15 16.97
C PRO A 89 -1.56 -7.87 17.59
N ARG A 90 -2.23 -6.75 17.34
CA ARG A 90 -1.84 -5.46 17.90
C ARG A 90 -2.12 -5.40 19.39
N ILE A 91 -1.19 -4.77 20.11
CA ILE A 91 -1.43 -4.33 21.48
C ILE A 91 -2.07 -2.94 21.37
N GLY A 92 -3.40 -2.85 21.55
CA GLY A 92 -4.15 -1.61 21.41
C GLY A 92 -5.17 -1.66 20.27
N GLU A 93 -5.86 -0.54 20.06
CA GLU A 93 -6.91 -0.44 19.05
C GLU A 93 -6.35 -0.25 17.65
N SER A 94 -6.93 -0.96 16.68
CA SER A 94 -6.64 -0.73 15.27
C SER A 94 -7.35 0.54 14.81
N LYS A 95 -6.60 1.50 14.29
CA LYS A 95 -7.15 2.74 13.70
C LYS A 95 -7.62 2.55 12.27
N LEU A 96 -7.18 1.48 11.61
CA LEU A 96 -7.60 1.12 10.27
C LEU A 96 -8.64 0.01 10.38
N GLY A 97 -9.80 0.17 9.80
CA GLY A 97 -10.78 -0.91 9.85
C GLY A 97 -12.17 -0.51 9.40
N SER A 98 -12.34 0.70 8.93
CA SER A 98 -13.62 1.16 8.42
C SER A 98 -13.71 1.02 6.90
N VAL A 99 -14.92 0.86 6.41
CA VAL A 99 -15.21 0.89 4.96
C VAL A 99 -14.79 2.24 4.36
N SER A 100 -14.88 3.32 5.13
CA SER A 100 -14.45 4.64 4.68
C SER A 100 -12.95 4.71 4.39
N ASP A 101 -12.11 4.03 5.16
CA ASP A 101 -10.68 3.95 4.90
C ASP A 101 -10.38 3.20 3.61
N GLY A 102 -11.09 2.09 3.37
CA GLY A 102 -11.00 1.35 2.12
C GLY A 102 -11.40 2.19 0.90
N VAL A 103 -12.46 2.97 1.02
CA VAL A 103 -12.91 3.89 -0.03
C VAL A 103 -11.87 4.98 -0.30
N ARG A 104 -11.25 5.53 0.74
CA ARG A 104 -10.16 6.52 0.58
C ARG A 104 -8.98 5.95 -0.17
N ILE A 105 -8.57 4.74 0.16
CA ILE A 105 -7.47 4.05 -0.51
C ILE A 105 -7.82 3.82 -1.99
N LEU A 106 -9.00 3.31 -2.26
CA LEU A 106 -9.48 3.10 -3.62
C LEU A 106 -9.53 4.40 -4.42
N ARG A 107 -10.06 5.46 -3.82
CA ARG A 107 -10.10 6.79 -4.43
C ARG A 107 -8.70 7.31 -4.76
N LYS A 108 -7.73 7.12 -3.85
CA LYS A 108 -6.35 7.53 -4.08
C LYS A 108 -5.73 6.79 -5.27
N LEU A 109 -5.96 5.49 -5.38
CA LEU A 109 -5.50 4.68 -6.49
C LEU A 109 -6.06 5.19 -7.82
N LEU A 110 -7.36 5.47 -7.87
CA LEU A 110 -8.04 5.97 -9.07
C LEU A 110 -7.58 7.38 -9.46
N VAL A 111 -7.55 8.29 -8.49
CA VAL A 111 -7.17 9.69 -8.74
C VAL A 111 -5.73 9.77 -9.24
N ARG A 112 -4.82 9.03 -8.65
CA ARG A 112 -3.41 9.02 -9.08
C ARG A 112 -3.23 8.39 -10.45
N ARG A 113 -4.09 7.46 -10.83
CA ARG A 113 -4.06 6.85 -12.17
C ARG A 113 -4.54 7.83 -13.24
N MET A 114 -5.59 8.59 -12.94
CA MET A 114 -6.17 9.56 -13.87
C MET A 114 -5.40 10.88 -13.90
N PHE A 115 -4.85 11.31 -12.76
CA PHE A 115 -4.13 12.58 -12.60
C PHE A 115 -2.78 12.34 -11.92
N PRO A 116 -1.79 11.78 -12.64
CA PRO A 116 -0.46 11.54 -12.06
C PRO A 116 0.19 12.86 -11.65
N ARG A 117 0.81 12.89 -10.47
CA ARG A 117 1.56 14.05 -10.05
C ARG A 117 2.95 14.08 -10.70
N PRO A 118 3.43 15.29 -11.02
CA PRO A 118 4.79 15.42 -11.53
C PRO A 118 5.80 15.01 -10.46
N VAL A 119 6.91 14.47 -10.93
CA VAL A 119 8.04 14.08 -10.10
C VAL A 119 8.64 15.31 -9.42
N ASN A 120 8.93 15.21 -8.13
CA ASN A 120 9.79 16.18 -7.47
C ASN A 120 11.21 16.00 -8.03
N ARG A 121 11.56 16.81 -8.98
CA ARG A 121 12.94 16.95 -9.42
C ARG A 121 13.65 17.93 -8.49
N VAL A 122 14.33 17.37 -7.55
CA VAL A 122 15.22 18.18 -6.71
C VAL A 122 16.60 18.12 -7.33
#